data_bc56fc0485ca844b125ebbcbe509c720
#
_entry.id   bc56fc0485ca844b125ebbcbe509c720
#
_cell.length_a   1.000
_cell.length_b   1.000
_cell.length_c   1.000
_cell.angle_alpha   90.00
_cell.angle_beta   90.00
_cell.angle_gamma   90.00
#
_symmetry.space_group_name_H-M   'P 1'
#
loop_
_entity.id
_entity.type
_entity.pdbx_description
1 polymer ?
#
loop_
_entity_poly.entity_id
_entity_poly.type
_entity_poly.pdbx_seq_one_letter_code
_entity_poly.pdbx_strand_id
1 'polypeptide(L)'
;RIAVHPDLPRQGYGTRALELLHEYYEGKLIDMRENMDIGKKNKDKNDRQNGQNKMNGGLSSETVKPREDLPPLLVNLAERERERVHWTGTAFGLTSELYRFWSKSGYEPVYVRQVPSDITGEHSCVMLRVCNANDSDDDDAPEGNWLAPFTDDFRVRFRSLLGAPFRELSPSLALSVLNPQVQYDDNDKQSG
;
A
#
# COMPACT_ATOMS: atom_id res chain seq x y z
N ARG A 1 -6.72 1.27 3.02
CA ARG A 1 -7.20 0.79 4.35
C ARG A 1 -7.08 -0.72 4.44
N ILE A 2 -6.62 -1.23 5.59
CA ILE A 2 -6.65 -2.66 5.91
C ILE A 2 -7.56 -2.82 7.12
N ALA A 3 -8.52 -3.70 7.02
CA ALA A 3 -9.41 -4.07 8.11
C ALA A 3 -9.50 -5.59 8.20
N VAL A 4 -9.33 -6.11 9.40
CA VAL A 4 -9.50 -7.53 9.71
C VAL A 4 -10.79 -7.67 10.50
N HIS A 5 -11.51 -8.80 10.29
CA HIS A 5 -12.74 -9.06 11.02
C HIS A 5 -12.50 -8.98 12.54
N PRO A 6 -13.39 -8.35 13.31
CA PRO A 6 -13.18 -8.13 14.75
C PRO A 6 -12.99 -9.41 15.57
N ASP A 7 -13.48 -10.56 15.12
CA ASP A 7 -13.27 -11.84 15.78
C ASP A 7 -11.92 -12.51 15.46
N LEU A 8 -11.16 -11.95 14.50
CA LEU A 8 -9.90 -12.52 14.03
C LEU A 8 -8.70 -11.54 14.17
N PRO A 9 -8.61 -10.74 15.25
CA PRO A 9 -7.49 -9.83 15.43
C PRO A 9 -6.21 -10.62 15.73
N ARG A 10 -5.06 -10.06 15.39
CA ARG A 10 -3.72 -10.59 15.74
C ARG A 10 -3.40 -12.01 15.20
N GLN A 11 -4.16 -12.52 14.22
CA GLN A 11 -3.91 -13.82 13.58
C GLN A 11 -3.02 -13.70 12.31
N GLY A 12 -2.42 -12.55 12.07
CA GLY A 12 -1.52 -12.35 10.94
C GLY A 12 -2.19 -11.96 9.61
N TYR A 13 -3.51 -11.95 9.51
CA TYR A 13 -4.21 -11.63 8.24
C TYR A 13 -3.83 -10.26 7.69
N GLY A 14 -3.75 -9.22 8.53
CA GLY A 14 -3.36 -7.88 8.10
C GLY A 14 -1.92 -7.82 7.59
N THR A 15 -1.01 -8.50 8.26
CA THR A 15 0.40 -8.62 7.86
C THR A 15 0.51 -9.35 6.53
N ARG A 16 -0.18 -10.49 6.39
CA ARG A 16 -0.16 -11.27 5.13
C ARG A 16 -0.75 -10.49 3.96
N ALA A 17 -1.85 -9.76 4.18
CA ALA A 17 -2.43 -8.90 3.14
C ALA A 17 -1.46 -7.81 2.67
N LEU A 18 -0.70 -7.19 3.61
CA LEU A 18 0.34 -6.22 3.28
C LEU A 18 1.51 -6.84 2.53
N GLU A 19 1.99 -8.00 2.96
CA GLU A 19 3.05 -8.73 2.27
C GLU A 19 2.69 -9.01 0.81
N LEU A 20 1.50 -9.57 0.57
CA LEU A 20 1.00 -9.85 -0.78
C LEU A 20 0.87 -8.58 -1.63
N LEU A 21 0.43 -7.47 -1.02
CA LEU A 21 0.34 -6.19 -1.69
C LEU A 21 1.73 -5.67 -2.09
N HIS A 22 2.72 -5.80 -1.20
CA HIS A 22 4.10 -5.41 -1.50
C HIS A 22 4.70 -6.32 -2.59
N GLU A 23 4.53 -7.63 -2.48
CA GLU A 23 4.98 -8.59 -3.52
C GLU A 23 4.37 -8.27 -4.89
N TYR A 24 3.09 -7.85 -4.92
CA TYR A 24 2.42 -7.43 -6.15
C TYR A 24 3.08 -6.18 -6.76
N TYR A 25 3.23 -5.10 -6.00
CA TYR A 25 3.82 -3.86 -6.50
C TYR A 25 5.33 -3.99 -6.80
N GLU A 26 6.04 -4.86 -6.10
CA GLU A 26 7.45 -5.18 -6.37
C GLU A 26 7.63 -6.16 -7.54
N GLY A 27 6.54 -6.62 -8.17
CA GLY A 27 6.59 -7.51 -9.33
C GLY A 27 6.91 -8.97 -9.00
N LYS A 28 6.96 -9.34 -7.72
CA LYS A 28 7.34 -10.70 -7.29
C LYS A 28 6.25 -11.75 -7.55
N LEU A 29 5.00 -11.33 -7.79
CA LEU A 29 3.90 -12.23 -8.15
C LEU A 29 3.84 -12.57 -9.66
N ILE A 30 4.71 -11.95 -10.48
CA ILE A 30 4.69 -12.10 -11.95
C ILE A 30 5.33 -13.40 -12.40
N ASP A 31 6.22 -14.01 -11.62
CA ASP A 31 6.94 -15.25 -11.98
C ASP A 31 6.01 -16.45 -12.28
N MET A 32 4.74 -16.38 -11.91
CA MET A 32 3.75 -17.40 -12.28
C MET A 32 3.18 -17.22 -13.71
N ARG A 33 3.44 -16.09 -14.39
CA ARG A 33 2.91 -15.81 -15.74
C ARG A 33 3.66 -16.55 -16.84
N GLU A 34 4.96 -16.73 -16.70
CA GLU A 34 5.77 -17.42 -17.73
C GLU A 34 5.28 -18.86 -17.98
N ASN A 35 4.68 -19.49 -16.97
CA ASN A 35 4.13 -20.84 -17.10
C ASN A 35 2.68 -20.88 -17.63
N MET A 36 1.97 -19.75 -17.70
CA MET A 36 0.58 -19.66 -18.18
C MET A 36 0.45 -19.14 -19.63
N ASP A 37 1.49 -18.53 -20.19
CA ASP A 37 1.47 -17.96 -21.56
C ASP A 37 1.44 -19.01 -22.67
N ILE A 38 1.62 -20.28 -22.36
CA ILE A 38 1.48 -21.36 -23.36
C ILE A 38 0.03 -21.52 -23.81
N GLY A 39 -0.94 -21.06 -23.01
CA GLY A 39 -2.40 -21.14 -23.31
C GLY A 39 -2.98 -19.97 -24.12
N LYS A 40 -2.33 -18.78 -24.10
CA LYS A 40 -2.90 -17.55 -24.69
C LYS A 40 -2.60 -17.31 -26.16
N LYS A 41 -1.56 -17.95 -26.72
CA LYS A 41 -1.18 -17.73 -28.14
C LYS A 41 -2.21 -18.20 -29.18
N ASN A 42 -3.28 -18.87 -28.76
CA ASN A 42 -4.32 -19.37 -29.66
C ASN A 42 -5.61 -18.52 -29.69
N LYS A 43 -5.78 -17.52 -28.80
CA LYS A 43 -7.01 -16.69 -28.78
C LYS A 43 -6.93 -15.41 -29.60
N ASP A 44 -5.72 -14.84 -29.77
CA ASP A 44 -5.56 -13.53 -30.44
C ASP A 44 -5.64 -13.58 -31.98
N LYS A 45 -5.76 -14.76 -32.58
CA LYS A 45 -5.90 -14.88 -34.04
C LYS A 45 -7.33 -14.78 -34.55
N ASN A 46 -8.34 -14.95 -33.69
CA ASN A 46 -9.74 -14.90 -34.13
C ASN A 46 -10.38 -13.52 -34.03
N ASP A 47 -9.87 -12.60 -33.21
CA ASP A 47 -10.47 -11.28 -33.04
C ASP A 47 -10.08 -10.25 -34.11
N ARG A 48 -9.03 -10.53 -34.90
CA ARG A 48 -8.59 -9.61 -35.97
C ARG A 48 -9.36 -9.72 -37.28
N GLN A 49 -10.23 -10.71 -37.46
CA GLN A 49 -10.98 -10.89 -38.71
C GLN A 49 -12.42 -10.31 -38.70
N ASN A 50 -12.92 -9.84 -37.55
CA ASN A 50 -14.28 -9.32 -37.45
C ASN A 50 -14.42 -7.78 -37.43
N GLY A 51 -13.29 -7.05 -37.64
CA GLY A 51 -13.23 -5.58 -37.58
C GLY A 51 -13.39 -4.83 -38.90
N GLN A 52 -13.58 -5.52 -40.03
CA GLN A 52 -13.67 -4.85 -41.33
C GLN A 52 -14.99 -5.11 -42.07
N ASN A 53 -16.12 -4.75 -41.54
CA ASN A 53 -17.31 -4.44 -42.33
C ASN A 53 -18.42 -3.91 -41.43
N LYS A 54 -18.51 -2.59 -41.33
CA LYS A 54 -19.77 -1.81 -41.21
C LYS A 54 -19.50 -0.34 -40.93
N MET A 55 -18.98 0.39 -41.90
CA MET A 55 -19.26 1.82 -41.97
C MET A 55 -20.39 2.01 -42.96
N ASN A 56 -21.62 2.10 -42.45
CA ASN A 56 -22.74 2.82 -43.06
C ASN A 56 -24.03 2.51 -42.27
N GLY A 57 -24.18 3.11 -41.13
CA GLY A 57 -25.43 3.20 -40.40
C GLY A 57 -25.30 4.30 -39.37
N GLY A 58 -26.14 5.32 -39.44
CA GLY A 58 -26.15 6.40 -38.46
C GLY A 58 -26.44 5.86 -37.05
N LEU A 59 -25.92 6.51 -36.02
CA LEU A 59 -26.08 6.20 -34.59
C LEU A 59 -27.54 5.92 -34.15
N SER A 60 -28.53 6.37 -34.90
CA SER A 60 -29.95 6.17 -34.60
C SER A 60 -30.51 4.79 -34.99
N SER A 61 -29.73 3.97 -35.71
CA SER A 61 -30.15 2.60 -36.10
C SER A 61 -29.49 1.50 -35.26
N GLU A 62 -28.64 1.85 -34.31
CA GLU A 62 -27.93 0.91 -33.47
C GLU A 62 -28.84 0.45 -32.32
N THR A 63 -29.24 -0.81 -32.36
CA THR A 63 -29.97 -1.43 -31.26
C THR A 63 -28.97 -1.89 -30.21
N VAL A 64 -29.01 -1.28 -29.03
CA VAL A 64 -28.19 -1.70 -27.88
C VAL A 64 -28.60 -3.08 -27.47
N LYS A 65 -27.73 -4.06 -27.66
CA LYS A 65 -27.90 -5.42 -27.17
C LYS A 65 -27.01 -5.66 -25.96
N PRO A 66 -27.47 -6.40 -24.95
CA PRO A 66 -26.59 -6.84 -23.88
C PRO A 66 -25.38 -7.58 -24.46
N ARG A 67 -24.19 -7.29 -23.93
CA ARG A 67 -22.98 -7.99 -24.33
C ARG A 67 -23.05 -9.43 -23.78
N GLU A 68 -22.95 -10.44 -24.65
CA GLU A 68 -23.08 -11.86 -24.27
C GLU A 68 -21.78 -12.38 -23.63
N ASP A 69 -20.63 -11.89 -24.11
CA ASP A 69 -19.30 -12.20 -23.55
C ASP A 69 -18.80 -11.05 -22.69
N LEU A 70 -19.19 -11.03 -21.43
CA LEU A 70 -18.64 -10.08 -20.46
C LEU A 70 -17.31 -10.64 -19.93
N PRO A 71 -16.26 -9.80 -19.81
CA PRO A 71 -15.06 -10.20 -19.11
C PRO A 71 -15.41 -10.54 -17.65
N PRO A 72 -14.68 -11.46 -17.01
CA PRO A 72 -14.93 -11.82 -15.62
C PRO A 72 -14.89 -10.58 -14.74
N LEU A 73 -15.84 -10.49 -13.80
CA LEU A 73 -15.93 -9.35 -12.88
C LEU A 73 -14.72 -9.24 -11.95
N LEU A 74 -14.10 -10.37 -11.65
CA LEU A 74 -12.89 -10.48 -10.84
C LEU A 74 -11.82 -11.16 -11.68
N VAL A 75 -10.66 -10.55 -11.71
CA VAL A 75 -9.44 -11.07 -12.35
C VAL A 75 -8.48 -11.52 -11.26
N ASN A 76 -7.79 -12.64 -11.49
CA ASN A 76 -6.74 -13.07 -10.58
C ASN A 76 -5.64 -12.00 -10.53
N LEU A 77 -5.13 -11.72 -9.35
CA LEU A 77 -4.08 -10.71 -9.16
C LEU A 77 -2.82 -11.00 -10.00
N ALA A 78 -2.51 -12.29 -10.21
CA ALA A 78 -1.40 -12.70 -11.06
C ALA A 78 -1.62 -12.46 -12.57
N GLU A 79 -2.88 -12.27 -13.01
CA GLU A 79 -3.23 -11.99 -14.41
C GLU A 79 -3.31 -10.50 -14.71
N ARG A 80 -3.36 -9.67 -13.68
CA ARG A 80 -3.42 -8.22 -13.80
C ARG A 80 -2.02 -7.65 -13.93
N GLU A 81 -1.82 -6.80 -14.93
CA GLU A 81 -0.61 -5.99 -15.00
C GLU A 81 -0.56 -5.03 -13.81
N ARG A 82 0.57 -5.03 -13.09
CA ARG A 82 0.75 -4.18 -11.92
C ARG A 82 0.94 -2.70 -12.33
N GLU A 83 0.47 -1.81 -11.51
CA GLU A 83 0.83 -0.41 -11.59
C GLU A 83 2.29 -0.23 -11.12
N ARG A 84 3.03 0.61 -11.82
CA ARG A 84 4.38 1.01 -11.40
C ARG A 84 4.26 2.05 -10.31
N VAL A 85 4.73 1.73 -9.12
CA VAL A 85 4.74 2.64 -7.98
C VAL A 85 6.13 2.65 -7.33
N HIS A 86 6.63 3.83 -7.02
CA HIS A 86 7.95 3.99 -6.38
C HIS A 86 7.86 3.89 -4.86
N TRP A 87 6.70 4.15 -4.30
CA TRP A 87 6.45 4.07 -2.87
C TRP A 87 4.98 3.78 -2.57
N THR A 88 4.74 3.25 -1.40
CA THR A 88 3.40 3.11 -0.81
C THR A 88 3.34 3.91 0.47
N GLY A 89 2.15 4.43 0.80
CA GLY A 89 1.96 5.24 1.99
C GLY A 89 0.68 4.92 2.73
N THR A 90 0.67 5.28 4.01
CA THR A 90 -0.48 5.14 4.89
C THR A 90 -0.64 6.36 5.78
N ALA A 91 -1.89 6.66 6.17
CA ALA A 91 -2.21 7.68 7.15
C ALA A 91 -3.22 7.10 8.16
N PHE A 92 -2.93 7.27 9.45
CA PHE A 92 -3.75 6.69 10.54
C PHE A 92 -3.64 7.52 11.82
N GLY A 93 -4.56 7.34 12.75
CA GLY A 93 -4.45 7.88 14.11
C GLY A 93 -3.28 7.21 14.84
N LEU A 94 -2.36 8.01 15.36
CA LEU A 94 -1.13 7.55 15.97
C LEU A 94 -1.39 6.85 17.30
N THR A 95 -1.34 5.52 17.28
CA THR A 95 -1.35 4.65 18.45
C THR A 95 -0.15 3.74 18.43
N SER A 96 0.29 3.25 19.59
CA SER A 96 1.43 2.33 19.69
C SER A 96 1.24 1.06 18.86
N GLU A 97 0.03 0.53 18.83
CA GLU A 97 -0.30 -0.71 18.09
C GLU A 97 -0.19 -0.50 16.57
N LEU A 98 -0.83 0.57 16.04
CA LEU A 98 -0.81 0.86 14.61
C LEU A 98 0.58 1.28 14.16
N TYR A 99 1.28 2.10 14.95
CA TYR A 99 2.65 2.48 14.63
C TYR A 99 3.56 1.24 14.52
N ARG A 100 3.49 0.33 15.51
CA ARG A 100 4.25 -0.93 15.49
C ARG A 100 3.89 -1.83 14.30
N PHE A 101 2.60 -1.93 13.95
CA PHE A 101 2.15 -2.71 12.81
C PHE A 101 2.76 -2.21 11.50
N TRP A 102 2.70 -0.91 11.23
CA TRP A 102 3.23 -0.32 10.02
C TRP A 102 4.77 -0.32 9.97
N SER A 103 5.43 -0.03 11.11
CA SER A 103 6.91 -0.09 11.20
C SER A 103 7.44 -1.50 10.94
N LYS A 104 6.79 -2.54 11.49
CA LYS A 104 7.17 -3.94 11.21
C LYS A 104 7.01 -4.33 9.75
N SER A 105 6.15 -3.65 9.01
CA SER A 105 5.94 -3.84 7.57
C SER A 105 6.85 -2.98 6.70
N GLY A 106 7.87 -2.33 7.30
CA GLY A 106 8.89 -1.55 6.59
C GLY A 106 8.48 -0.12 6.26
N TYR A 107 7.42 0.41 6.89
CA TYR A 107 7.05 1.82 6.75
C TYR A 107 7.81 2.70 7.72
N GLU A 108 8.22 3.87 7.25
CA GLU A 108 8.92 4.88 8.02
C GLU A 108 8.09 6.16 8.16
N PRO A 109 8.10 6.80 9.36
CA PRO A 109 7.30 8.00 9.59
C PRO A 109 7.92 9.21 8.90
N VAL A 110 7.08 10.01 8.24
CA VAL A 110 7.49 11.25 7.57
C VAL A 110 6.74 12.47 8.07
N TYR A 111 5.59 12.27 8.71
CA TYR A 111 4.79 13.36 9.23
C TYR A 111 3.87 12.92 10.35
N VAL A 112 3.73 13.77 11.37
CA VAL A 112 2.69 13.67 12.40
C VAL A 112 2.00 15.03 12.50
N ARG A 113 0.68 15.03 12.36
CA ARG A 113 -0.15 16.23 12.47
C ARG A 113 -0.08 16.79 13.88
N GLN A 114 0.22 18.08 14.04
CA GLN A 114 0.38 18.70 15.35
C GLN A 114 -0.94 18.90 16.11
N VAL A 115 -2.03 19.09 15.37
CA VAL A 115 -3.38 19.23 15.96
C VAL A 115 -4.04 17.86 15.99
N PRO A 116 -4.43 17.35 17.16
CA PRO A 116 -5.15 16.08 17.25
C PRO A 116 -6.53 16.16 16.57
N SER A 117 -7.11 15.01 16.30
CA SER A 117 -8.48 14.91 15.79
C SER A 117 -9.46 15.30 16.88
N ASP A 118 -10.42 16.15 16.57
CA ASP A 118 -11.49 16.55 17.50
C ASP A 118 -12.41 15.39 17.90
N ILE A 119 -12.42 14.31 17.09
CA ILE A 119 -13.28 13.14 17.31
C ILE A 119 -12.57 12.07 18.13
N THR A 120 -11.31 11.77 17.81
CA THR A 120 -10.57 10.63 18.42
C THR A 120 -9.51 11.08 19.42
N GLY A 121 -9.13 12.36 19.40
CA GLY A 121 -8.02 12.89 20.22
C GLY A 121 -6.63 12.46 19.74
N GLU A 122 -6.55 11.69 18.65
CA GLU A 122 -5.29 11.16 18.12
C GLU A 122 -4.66 12.11 17.11
N HIS A 123 -3.33 12.15 17.09
CA HIS A 123 -2.59 12.80 16.01
C HIS A 123 -2.53 11.89 14.78
N SER A 124 -2.80 12.42 13.59
CA SER A 124 -2.62 11.64 12.36
C SER A 124 -1.15 11.48 12.03
N CYS A 125 -0.72 10.25 11.81
CA CYS A 125 0.62 9.90 11.37
C CYS A 125 0.61 9.47 9.91
N VAL A 126 1.59 9.95 9.12
CA VAL A 126 1.84 9.51 7.75
C VAL A 126 3.15 8.74 7.72
N MET A 127 3.10 7.54 7.17
CA MET A 127 4.26 6.69 6.98
C MET A 127 4.37 6.27 5.53
N LEU A 128 5.60 6.15 5.04
CA LEU A 128 5.93 5.74 3.68
C LEU A 128 6.85 4.51 3.69
N ARG A 129 6.76 3.72 2.64
CA ARG A 129 7.67 2.62 2.34
C ARG A 129 8.07 2.69 0.87
N VAL A 130 9.36 2.59 0.59
CA VAL A 130 9.88 2.50 -0.78
C VAL A 130 9.51 1.15 -1.37
N CYS A 131 9.06 1.13 -2.62
CA CYS A 131 8.86 -0.08 -3.40
C CYS A 131 10.11 -0.32 -4.23
N ASN A 132 10.79 -1.45 -3.97
CA ASN A 132 11.96 -1.88 -4.73
C ASN A 132 11.48 -2.71 -5.93
N ALA A 133 10.88 -2.06 -6.91
CA ALA A 133 10.59 -2.71 -8.17
C ALA A 133 11.91 -2.88 -8.94
N ASN A 134 12.24 -4.12 -9.34
CA ASN A 134 13.40 -4.42 -10.15
C ASN A 134 13.16 -4.04 -11.63
N ASP A 135 12.54 -2.90 -11.90
CA ASP A 135 12.32 -2.38 -13.23
C ASP A 135 13.58 -1.60 -13.65
N SER A 136 14.48 -2.29 -14.38
CA SER A 136 15.69 -1.70 -14.96
C SER A 136 15.41 -0.59 -15.99
N ASP A 137 14.16 -0.43 -16.42
CA ASP A 137 13.75 0.47 -17.49
C ASP A 137 12.95 1.68 -16.98
N ASP A 138 12.99 1.96 -15.67
CA ASP A 138 12.26 3.09 -15.09
C ASP A 138 13.22 4.28 -14.88
N ASP A 139 13.32 5.13 -15.89
CA ASP A 139 14.14 6.36 -15.85
C ASP A 139 13.61 7.38 -14.83
N ASP A 140 12.38 7.24 -14.36
CA ASP A 140 11.73 8.14 -13.38
C ASP A 140 11.87 7.64 -11.93
N ALA A 141 12.47 6.47 -11.70
CA ALA A 141 12.65 5.93 -10.37
C ALA A 141 13.57 6.83 -9.54
N PRO A 142 13.18 7.24 -8.31
CA PRO A 142 14.05 8.01 -7.45
C PRO A 142 15.34 7.24 -7.14
N GLU A 143 16.47 7.87 -7.41
CA GLU A 143 17.77 7.25 -7.15
C GLU A 143 18.04 7.08 -5.65
N GLY A 144 18.55 5.93 -5.26
CA GLY A 144 19.05 5.65 -3.94
C GLY A 144 18.00 5.63 -2.84
N ASN A 145 18.43 5.81 -1.61
CA ASN A 145 17.55 5.84 -0.43
C ASN A 145 16.99 7.26 -0.19
N TRP A 146 16.11 7.72 -1.07
CA TRP A 146 15.52 9.07 -1.01
C TRP A 146 14.65 9.28 0.24
N LEU A 147 14.09 8.21 0.84
CA LEU A 147 13.19 8.31 1.99
C LEU A 147 13.95 8.63 3.29
N ALA A 148 15.18 8.14 3.45
CA ALA A 148 15.96 8.32 4.68
C ALA A 148 16.14 9.79 5.08
N PRO A 149 16.53 10.72 4.18
CA PRO A 149 16.65 12.14 4.54
C PRO A 149 15.33 12.75 5.03
N PHE A 150 14.20 12.37 4.46
CA PHE A 150 12.88 12.83 4.92
C PHE A 150 12.55 12.33 6.31
N THR A 151 12.86 11.07 6.59
CA THR A 151 12.63 10.46 7.89
C THR A 151 13.53 11.08 8.96
N ASP A 152 14.78 11.36 8.64
CA ASP A 152 15.71 12.00 9.57
C ASP A 152 15.30 13.45 9.89
N ASP A 153 14.92 14.23 8.88
CA ASP A 153 14.38 15.57 9.07
C ASP A 153 13.09 15.54 9.91
N PHE A 154 12.20 14.60 9.63
CA PHE A 154 11.01 14.39 10.43
C PHE A 154 11.35 14.12 11.91
N ARG A 155 12.29 13.23 12.21
CA ARG A 155 12.71 12.91 13.58
C ARG A 155 13.27 14.12 14.32
N VAL A 156 14.06 14.94 13.64
CA VAL A 156 14.59 16.19 14.22
C VAL A 156 13.44 17.14 14.58
N ARG A 157 12.49 17.36 13.66
CA ARG A 157 11.31 18.20 13.90
C ARG A 157 10.41 17.62 14.99
N PHE A 158 10.12 16.33 14.95
CA PHE A 158 9.28 15.66 15.94
C PHE A 158 9.85 15.80 17.34
N ARG A 159 11.17 15.62 17.51
CA ARG A 159 11.86 15.82 18.80
C ARG A 159 11.65 17.23 19.34
N SER A 160 11.77 18.25 18.51
CA SER A 160 11.59 19.65 18.93
C SER A 160 10.16 19.97 19.34
N LEU A 161 9.18 19.21 18.85
CA LEU A 161 7.75 19.40 19.10
C LEU A 161 7.22 18.60 20.30
N LEU A 162 8.02 17.71 20.89
CA LEU A 162 7.60 16.89 22.04
C LEU A 162 7.23 17.73 23.27
N GLY A 163 7.85 18.88 23.45
CA GLY A 163 7.57 19.79 24.59
C GLY A 163 6.32 20.64 24.43
N ALA A 164 5.66 20.62 23.25
CA ALA A 164 4.53 21.49 22.94
C ALA A 164 3.35 20.68 22.37
N PRO A 165 3.17 20.50 21.03
CA PRO A 165 1.98 19.82 20.49
C PRO A 165 1.92 18.34 20.84
N PHE A 166 3.07 17.68 21.08
CA PHE A 166 3.12 16.24 21.33
C PHE A 166 3.40 15.87 22.80
N ARG A 167 3.27 16.83 23.72
CA ARG A 167 3.52 16.62 25.16
C ARG A 167 2.63 15.56 25.81
N GLU A 168 1.43 15.31 25.24
CA GLU A 168 0.47 14.33 25.73
C GLU A 168 0.72 12.91 25.22
N LEU A 169 1.68 12.74 24.27
CA LEU A 169 2.04 11.40 23.79
C LEU A 169 2.72 10.61 24.92
N SER A 170 2.40 9.31 24.99
CA SER A 170 3.10 8.43 25.93
C SER A 170 4.61 8.40 25.61
N PRO A 171 5.49 8.40 26.61
CA PRO A 171 6.93 8.35 26.38
C PRO A 171 7.39 7.15 25.54
N SER A 172 6.77 5.99 25.72
CA SER A 172 7.07 4.78 24.94
C SER A 172 6.76 4.97 23.45
N LEU A 173 5.62 5.59 23.12
CA LEU A 173 5.25 5.88 21.74
C LEU A 173 6.18 6.93 21.13
N ALA A 174 6.47 8.01 21.87
CA ALA A 174 7.39 9.05 21.41
C ALA A 174 8.80 8.49 21.12
N LEU A 175 9.30 7.62 21.99
CA LEU A 175 10.59 6.95 21.79
C LEU A 175 10.56 5.98 20.61
N SER A 176 9.47 5.24 20.40
CA SER A 176 9.30 4.36 19.23
C SER A 176 9.34 5.13 17.90
N VAL A 177 8.76 6.34 17.87
CA VAL A 177 8.78 7.22 16.70
C VAL A 177 10.17 7.77 16.43
N LEU A 178 10.92 8.15 17.48
CA LEU A 178 12.27 8.67 17.37
C LEU A 178 13.30 7.59 17.03
N ASN A 179 13.12 6.39 17.56
CA ASN A 179 14.08 5.30 17.42
C ASN A 179 13.40 3.99 17.06
N PRO A 180 13.13 3.74 15.77
CA PRO A 180 12.39 2.55 15.32
C PRO A 180 13.15 1.23 15.57
N GLN A 181 14.45 1.28 15.87
CA GLN A 181 15.27 0.11 16.20
C GLN A 181 14.95 -0.44 17.61
N VAL A 182 14.41 0.41 18.48
CA VAL A 182 14.06 0.01 19.85
C VAL A 182 12.58 -0.34 19.91
N GLN A 183 12.25 -1.62 19.83
CA GLN A 183 10.90 -2.10 20.11
C GLN A 183 10.72 -2.18 21.63
N TYR A 184 10.00 -1.24 22.21
CA TYR A 184 9.58 -1.33 23.60
C TYR A 184 8.43 -2.33 23.71
N ASP A 185 8.62 -3.42 24.43
CA ASP A 185 7.55 -4.36 24.78
C ASP A 185 6.66 -3.74 25.84
N ASP A 186 5.37 -3.56 25.51
CA ASP A 186 4.34 -3.08 26.45
C ASP A 186 3.91 -4.16 27.47
N ASN A 187 4.76 -5.14 27.79
CA ASN A 187 4.43 -6.21 28.73
C ASN A 187 4.44 -5.79 30.21
N ASP A 188 4.76 -4.53 30.53
CA ASP A 188 4.80 -4.05 31.92
C ASP A 188 3.43 -3.61 32.51
N LYS A 189 2.32 -3.85 31.83
CA LYS A 189 0.98 -3.46 32.34
C LYS A 189 0.19 -4.61 33.04
N GLN A 190 0.86 -5.66 33.51
CA GLN A 190 0.20 -6.67 34.37
C GLN A 190 1.01 -6.96 35.63
N SER A 191 1.27 -5.97 36.44
CA SER A 191 1.68 -6.15 37.85
C SER A 191 1.34 -4.87 38.60
N GLY A 192 0.10 -4.75 39.02
CA GLY A 192 -0.37 -3.67 39.89
C GLY A 192 -1.80 -3.91 40.30
#